data_ff068b0d797afdef3c84a8d6ffac5140
#
_entry.id   ff068b0d797afdef3c84a8d6ffac5140
#
_cell.length_a   1.000
_cell.length_b   1.000
_cell.length_c   1.000
_cell.angle_alpha   90.00
_cell.angle_beta   90.00
_cell.angle_gamma   90.00
#
_symmetry.space_group_name_H-M   'P 1'
#
loop_
_entity.id
_entity.type
_entity.pdbx_description
1 polymer ?
#
loop_
_entity_poly.entity_id
_entity_poly.type
_entity_poly.pdbx_seq_one_letter_code
_entity_poly.pdbx_strand_id
1 'polypeptide(L)'
;MRLYDSARFSFMEIACAIVDNSIIYASRVKLIHLSTLATQKNFLSSTELTTIVFEPNMPXADADEKVYLLTRHVEDEHLRARDSMNSDQKYAYDEITRHVDEDYPGVFFIDGPGGTEKTFLYKALLANIRSRGLIALATASSGVAANNMPGKRTAHSRFKIPLNLYNNSMCNIRKQSGAAKLIRDAKIIIWDEASMAKRQAVEALDRTMRDIIGVALPFGGKIMVLGGNFRQVLLGVRRGTRAQIVDSSLRMSPLWATIKKIRLTLNMRARTDPWFSEFLLRVGDGDEEAMDESFIRIPDDMTIPYADKGKSKDVLIDEIFPSLQINGADSDYIISREILSTKNENVDEINDQLIDKFSGDEKIYYSFDEAEDDKNNIYLMEFLNSLTVSGLXPXYXRLKIGCPIILLRNIDPSNGLCNGSRLICRGFQQNVIDAEIAVGQHTGKRVFLPRIPLCPSEDSMFPFKLKRKQFPIRLSFSMTINKAQGQTIPNVEREMLMVLVGHCHRGRSDLHMVAS
;
A
#
# COMPACT_ATOMS: atom_id res chain seq x y z
N MET A 1 -15.87 7.75 -30.63
CA MET A 1 -15.98 6.72 -29.60
C MET A 1 -14.74 5.85 -29.68
N ARG A 2 -13.74 6.13 -28.85
CA ARG A 2 -12.47 5.38 -28.83
C ARG A 2 -12.61 4.19 -27.90
N LEU A 3 -12.31 3.03 -28.40
CA LEU A 3 -12.29 1.79 -27.64
C LEU A 3 -10.96 1.70 -26.89
N TYR A 4 -11.01 1.66 -25.58
CA TYR A 4 -9.81 1.51 -24.74
C TYR A 4 -9.71 0.05 -24.31
N ASP A 5 -8.59 -0.54 -24.57
CA ASP A 5 -8.28 -1.90 -24.13
C ASP A 5 -7.85 -1.88 -22.65
N SER A 6 -8.10 -2.98 -21.96
CA SER A 6 -7.96 -3.09 -20.51
C SER A 6 -6.55 -2.83 -20.00
N ALA A 7 -6.28 -1.59 -19.63
CA ALA A 7 -5.03 -1.25 -18.95
C ALA A 7 -5.24 -1.25 -17.43
N ARG A 8 -4.39 -1.97 -16.71
CA ARG A 8 -4.40 -1.99 -15.25
C ARG A 8 -3.69 -0.75 -14.73
N PHE A 9 -4.46 0.24 -14.32
CA PHE A 9 -3.88 1.46 -13.75
C PHE A 9 -3.62 1.28 -12.25
N SER A 10 -2.50 1.85 -11.80
CA SER A 10 -2.33 2.07 -10.37
C SER A 10 -3.32 3.16 -9.95
N PHE A 11 -4.12 2.88 -8.91
CA PHE A 11 -5.05 3.86 -8.33
C PHE A 11 -4.40 5.19 -8.02
N MET A 12 -3.13 5.14 -7.74
CA MET A 12 -2.42 6.29 -7.19
C MET A 12 -2.07 7.34 -8.23
N GLU A 13 -1.97 6.97 -9.50
CA GLU A 13 -1.53 7.93 -10.52
C GLU A 13 -2.54 9.04 -10.76
N ILE A 14 -3.83 8.69 -10.74
CA ILE A 14 -4.89 9.71 -10.86
C ILE A 14 -5.07 10.46 -9.53
N ALA A 15 -4.98 9.73 -8.40
CA ALA A 15 -5.18 10.31 -7.09
C ALA A 15 -4.10 11.31 -6.69
N CYS A 16 -2.86 11.09 -7.11
CA CYS A 16 -1.73 11.97 -6.76
C CYS A 16 -1.71 13.26 -7.59
N ALA A 17 -2.39 13.24 -8.72
CA ALA A 17 -2.48 14.42 -9.56
C ALA A 17 -3.37 15.51 -8.96
N ILE A 18 -4.15 15.20 -7.92
CA ILE A 18 -5.18 16.11 -7.40
C ILE A 18 -5.03 16.24 -5.89
N VAL A 19 -4.29 17.24 -5.44
CA VAL A 19 -4.05 17.48 -4.01
C VAL A 19 -4.71 18.77 -3.57
N ASP A 20 -5.43 18.64 -2.50
CA ASP A 20 -5.93 19.66 -1.57
C ASP A 20 -7.17 20.48 -1.91
N ASN A 21 -8.14 20.30 -1.04
CA ASN A 21 -9.28 21.15 -0.68
C ASN A 21 -10.36 21.45 -1.73
N SER A 22 -10.37 20.78 -2.85
CA SER A 22 -11.47 20.93 -3.81
C SER A 22 -12.30 19.66 -3.88
N ILE A 23 -13.61 19.80 -4.06
CA ILE A 23 -14.39 18.68 -4.56
C ILE A 23 -14.14 18.64 -6.06
N ILE A 24 -13.22 17.82 -6.46
CA ILE A 24 -13.03 17.57 -7.87
C ILE A 24 -13.72 16.25 -8.15
N TYR A 25 -14.79 16.31 -8.87
CA TYR A 25 -15.48 15.14 -9.34
C TYR A 25 -14.75 14.64 -10.57
N ALA A 26 -13.65 13.94 -10.34
CA ALA A 26 -12.95 13.31 -11.44
C ALA A 26 -13.30 11.84 -11.42
N SER A 27 -13.99 11.39 -12.42
CA SER A 27 -14.09 9.96 -12.56
C SER A 27 -14.75 9.49 -13.82
N ARG A 28 -14.12 9.25 -14.78
CA ARG A 28 -14.51 8.22 -15.74
C ARG A 28 -13.31 7.83 -16.56
N VAL A 29 -12.51 6.96 -16.00
CA VAL A 29 -11.73 6.13 -16.90
C VAL A 29 -12.66 4.99 -17.31
N LYS A 30 -13.40 5.21 -18.38
CA LYS A 30 -14.23 4.17 -18.95
C LYS A 30 -13.32 3.25 -19.75
N LEU A 31 -12.87 2.21 -19.10
CA LEU A 31 -12.19 1.12 -19.78
C LEU A 31 -13.26 0.28 -20.46
N ILE A 32 -13.41 0.47 -21.77
CA ILE A 32 -14.31 -0.33 -22.57
C ILE A 32 -13.61 -1.62 -22.96
N HIS A 33 -14.26 -2.69 -22.65
CA HIS A 33 -13.87 -4.07 -22.87
C HIS A 33 -13.85 -4.42 -24.36
N LEU A 34 -12.80 -5.02 -24.81
CA LEU A 34 -12.83 -5.85 -26.00
C LEU A 34 -12.49 -7.28 -25.59
N SER A 35 -13.55 -8.08 -25.49
CA SER A 35 -13.41 -9.51 -25.42
C SER A 35 -13.01 -10.04 -26.79
N THR A 36 -11.84 -10.57 -26.92
CA THR A 36 -11.59 -11.62 -27.90
C THR A 36 -10.35 -12.42 -27.56
N LEU A 37 -10.59 -13.70 -27.38
CA LEU A 37 -9.65 -14.79 -27.59
C LEU A 37 -8.50 -14.84 -26.58
N ALA A 38 -8.32 -15.84 -25.88
CA ALA A 38 -8.35 -17.21 -26.34
C ALA A 38 -8.58 -18.21 -25.22
N THR A 39 -9.53 -19.00 -25.47
CA THR A 39 -9.48 -20.37 -25.04
C THR A 39 -8.14 -21.01 -25.42
N GLN A 40 -7.35 -21.29 -24.44
CA GLN A 40 -6.56 -22.52 -24.48
C GLN A 40 -6.34 -22.99 -23.07
N LYS A 41 -7.30 -23.83 -22.69
CA LYS A 41 -7.10 -24.80 -21.62
C LYS A 41 -6.03 -25.78 -22.09
N ASN A 42 -4.94 -25.81 -21.40
CA ASN A 42 -4.21 -27.05 -21.27
C ASN A 42 -3.77 -27.21 -19.83
N PHE A 43 -4.58 -27.96 -19.17
CA PHE A 43 -4.26 -28.58 -17.91
C PHE A 43 -3.06 -29.49 -18.08
N LEU A 44 -2.02 -29.23 -17.35
CA LEU A 44 -1.13 -30.28 -16.92
C LEU A 44 -1.02 -30.19 -15.41
N SER A 45 -1.63 -31.16 -14.80
CA SER A 45 -1.48 -31.44 -13.39
C SER A 45 -0.04 -31.85 -13.10
N SER A 46 0.62 -31.10 -12.28
CA SER A 46 1.67 -31.68 -11.46
C SER A 46 1.53 -31.14 -10.07
N THR A 47 0.69 -31.79 -9.33
CA THR A 47 0.67 -31.75 -7.89
C THR A 47 1.90 -32.50 -7.39
N GLU A 48 2.97 -31.80 -7.16
CA GLU A 48 3.90 -32.18 -6.11
C GLU A 48 3.91 -31.06 -5.11
N LEU A 49 2.86 -31.02 -4.32
CA LEU A 49 2.88 -30.35 -3.05
C LEU A 49 3.91 -31.03 -2.18
N THR A 50 5.09 -30.42 -2.07
CA THR A 50 5.96 -30.73 -0.96
C THR A 50 5.23 -30.23 0.28
N THR A 51 4.43 -31.10 0.84
CA THR A 51 3.82 -30.87 2.15
C THR A 51 4.96 -30.85 3.15
N ILE A 52 5.38 -29.65 3.54
CA ILE A 52 6.23 -29.52 4.73
C ILE A 52 5.31 -29.88 5.90
N VAL A 53 5.40 -31.12 6.33
CA VAL A 53 4.71 -31.59 7.52
C VAL A 53 5.34 -30.85 8.71
N PHE A 54 4.60 -29.92 9.26
CA PHE A 54 4.96 -29.33 10.54
C PHE A 54 4.78 -30.37 11.63
N GLU A 55 5.88 -30.91 12.12
CA GLU A 55 5.85 -31.66 13.37
C GLU A 55 5.64 -30.66 14.54
N PRO A 56 4.64 -30.88 15.39
CA PRO A 56 4.27 -29.89 16.42
C PRO A 56 5.19 -29.81 17.65
N ASN A 57 6.37 -30.40 17.61
CA ASN A 57 7.26 -30.46 18.77
C ASN A 57 8.74 -30.14 18.45
N MET A 58 8.99 -29.18 17.57
CA MET A 58 10.36 -28.64 17.50
C MET A 58 10.47 -27.41 18.40
N PRO A 59 11.49 -27.37 19.30
CA PRO A 59 11.78 -26.16 20.05
C PRO A 59 12.15 -25.04 19.07
N UNK A 60 11.47 -24.01 19.09
CA UNK A 60 11.63 -23.11 18.36
C UNK A 60 12.73 -23.02 17.75
N ALA A 61 12.88 -23.71 16.99
CA ALA A 61 13.94 -23.50 16.07
C ALA A 61 13.97 -22.02 15.73
N ASP A 62 15.08 -21.50 15.95
CA ASP A 62 15.38 -20.08 15.86
C ASP A 62 14.52 -19.42 14.78
N ALA A 63 13.70 -18.45 15.18
CA ALA A 63 12.90 -17.65 14.24
C ALA A 63 13.79 -17.09 13.11
N ASP A 64 15.07 -16.96 13.38
CA ASP A 64 16.10 -16.54 12.43
C ASP A 64 16.39 -17.60 11.37
N GLU A 65 16.34 -18.89 11.69
CA GLU A 65 16.59 -19.97 10.71
C GLU A 65 15.45 -20.05 9.69
N LYS A 66 14.22 -19.93 10.13
CA LYS A 66 13.05 -19.91 9.25
C LYS A 66 13.10 -18.71 8.30
N VAL A 67 13.52 -17.56 8.80
CA VAL A 67 13.72 -16.35 7.98
C VAL A 67 14.83 -16.59 6.95
N TYR A 68 15.90 -17.26 7.36
CA TYR A 68 17.03 -17.58 6.48
C TYR A 68 16.60 -18.46 5.31
N LEU A 69 15.78 -19.48 5.55
CA LEU A 69 15.26 -20.35 4.50
C LEU A 69 14.35 -19.61 3.54
N LEU A 70 13.45 -18.78 4.08
CA LEU A 70 12.52 -17.99 3.24
C LEU A 70 13.23 -16.98 2.34
N THR A 71 14.38 -16.47 2.75
CA THR A 71 15.15 -15.52 1.93
C THR A 71 15.95 -16.18 0.81
N ARG A 72 15.93 -17.50 0.75
CA ARG A 72 16.54 -18.29 -0.34
C ARG A 72 15.49 -18.95 -1.25
N HIS A 73 14.21 -18.79 -0.94
CA HIS A 73 13.15 -19.38 -1.77
C HIS A 73 13.17 -18.77 -3.18
N VAL A 74 13.12 -19.63 -4.19
CA VAL A 74 13.13 -19.26 -5.61
C VAL A 74 11.77 -19.59 -6.22
N GLU A 75 11.22 -18.64 -6.95
CA GLU A 75 10.03 -18.86 -7.79
C GLU A 75 10.51 -19.07 -9.22
N ASP A 76 10.41 -20.29 -9.70
CA ASP A 76 10.96 -20.72 -11.01
C ASP A 76 10.42 -19.88 -12.17
N GLU A 77 9.19 -19.43 -12.08
CA GLU A 77 8.56 -18.60 -13.12
C GLU A 77 9.31 -17.29 -13.38
N HIS A 78 10.08 -16.82 -12.40
CA HIS A 78 10.81 -15.55 -12.52
C HIS A 78 12.28 -15.74 -12.96
N LEU A 79 12.77 -16.97 -13.08
CA LEU A 79 14.15 -17.22 -13.49
C LEU A 79 14.43 -16.79 -14.93
N ARG A 80 13.45 -16.90 -15.81
CA ARG A 80 13.54 -16.50 -17.21
C ARG A 80 12.92 -15.14 -17.51
N ALA A 81 12.56 -14.41 -16.48
CA ALA A 81 11.83 -13.15 -16.61
C ALA A 81 12.61 -12.10 -17.41
N ARG A 82 13.96 -12.15 -17.39
CA ARG A 82 14.82 -11.20 -18.13
C ARG A 82 14.47 -11.16 -19.62
N ASP A 83 14.12 -12.29 -20.21
CA ASP A 83 13.85 -12.36 -21.67
C ASP A 83 12.59 -11.57 -22.04
N SER A 84 11.63 -11.47 -21.12
CA SER A 84 10.37 -10.74 -21.34
C SER A 84 10.41 -9.27 -20.88
N MET A 85 11.53 -8.81 -20.32
CA MET A 85 11.69 -7.43 -19.87
C MET A 85 11.81 -6.47 -21.05
N ASN A 86 11.31 -5.24 -20.85
CA ASN A 86 11.58 -4.15 -21.77
C ASN A 86 13.02 -3.62 -21.58
N SER A 87 13.45 -2.70 -22.46
CA SER A 87 14.82 -2.16 -22.48
C SER A 87 15.26 -1.57 -21.13
N ASP A 88 14.37 -0.78 -20.50
CA ASP A 88 14.69 -0.11 -19.23
C ASP A 88 14.87 -1.13 -18.11
N GLN A 89 13.95 -2.09 -18.05
CA GLN A 89 13.99 -3.18 -17.05
C GLN A 89 15.24 -4.05 -17.26
N LYS A 90 15.56 -4.39 -18.52
CA LYS A 90 16.80 -5.15 -18.84
C LYS A 90 18.04 -4.41 -18.39
N TYR A 91 18.12 -3.12 -18.68
CA TYR A 91 19.25 -2.30 -18.26
C TYR A 91 19.40 -2.31 -16.73
N ALA A 92 18.29 -2.10 -16.01
CA ALA A 92 18.29 -2.12 -14.54
C ALA A 92 18.72 -3.49 -14.00
N TYR A 93 18.15 -4.56 -14.56
CA TYR A 93 18.46 -5.92 -14.17
C TYR A 93 19.95 -6.24 -14.39
N ASP A 94 20.46 -5.97 -15.59
CA ASP A 94 21.86 -6.28 -15.96
C ASP A 94 22.85 -5.47 -15.12
N GLU A 95 22.55 -4.20 -14.88
CA GLU A 95 23.42 -3.33 -14.09
C GLU A 95 23.49 -3.79 -12.62
N ILE A 96 22.35 -4.14 -12.04
CA ILE A 96 22.31 -4.61 -10.64
C ILE A 96 23.00 -5.99 -10.53
N THR A 97 22.71 -6.91 -11.47
CA THR A 97 23.35 -8.24 -11.45
C THR A 97 24.84 -8.14 -11.68
N ARG A 98 25.32 -7.23 -12.51
CA ARG A 98 26.75 -6.99 -12.70
C ARG A 98 27.43 -6.63 -11.37
N HIS A 99 26.82 -5.76 -10.55
CA HIS A 99 27.32 -5.43 -9.22
C HIS A 99 27.38 -6.65 -8.31
N VAL A 100 26.36 -7.54 -8.41
CA VAL A 100 26.33 -8.81 -7.66
C VAL A 100 27.50 -9.73 -8.10
N ASP A 101 27.71 -9.82 -9.40
CA ASP A 101 28.73 -10.72 -10.00
C ASP A 101 30.15 -10.23 -9.68
N GLU A 102 30.38 -8.93 -9.73
CA GLU A 102 31.67 -8.30 -9.47
C GLU A 102 31.95 -8.07 -7.98
N ASP A 103 30.98 -8.39 -7.11
CA ASP A 103 31.01 -8.09 -5.67
C ASP A 103 31.30 -6.60 -5.40
N TYR A 104 30.71 -5.72 -6.20
CA TYR A 104 30.96 -4.28 -6.15
C TYR A 104 29.81 -3.57 -5.43
N PRO A 105 30.11 -2.73 -4.43
CA PRO A 105 29.06 -1.98 -3.72
C PRO A 105 28.23 -1.12 -4.65
N GLY A 106 26.94 -0.99 -4.36
CA GLY A 106 26.07 -0.12 -5.16
C GLY A 106 24.74 0.20 -4.47
N VAL A 107 24.31 1.43 -4.61
CA VAL A 107 23.00 1.85 -4.14
C VAL A 107 22.23 2.38 -5.36
N PHE A 108 21.09 1.77 -5.63
CA PHE A 108 20.24 2.08 -6.79
C PHE A 108 18.89 2.61 -6.35
N PHE A 109 18.35 3.55 -7.09
CA PHE A 109 16.94 3.95 -6.97
C PHE A 109 16.25 3.69 -8.29
N ILE A 110 15.27 2.78 -8.27
CA ILE A 110 14.44 2.47 -9.45
C ILE A 110 13.26 3.44 -9.43
N ASP A 111 13.35 4.50 -10.23
CA ASP A 111 12.29 5.47 -10.40
C ASP A 111 11.35 4.95 -11.50
N GLY A 112 10.16 4.54 -11.10
CA GLY A 112 9.17 4.03 -12.04
C GLY A 112 7.78 4.49 -11.68
N PRO A 113 7.13 5.25 -12.55
CA PRO A 113 5.70 5.51 -12.42
C PRO A 113 4.90 4.22 -12.27
N GLY A 114 3.65 4.34 -11.87
CA GLY A 114 2.76 3.19 -11.82
C GLY A 114 2.67 2.53 -13.20
N GLY A 115 2.56 1.21 -13.24
CA GLY A 115 2.47 0.48 -14.49
C GLY A 115 3.80 0.14 -15.16
N THR A 116 4.93 0.62 -14.64
CA THR A 116 6.25 0.26 -15.21
C THR A 116 6.75 -1.12 -14.73
N GLU A 117 5.92 -1.82 -13.94
CA GLU A 117 6.16 -3.19 -13.48
C GLU A 117 7.47 -3.35 -12.69
N LYS A 118 7.74 -2.42 -11.76
CA LYS A 118 8.89 -2.51 -10.84
C LYS A 118 8.94 -3.85 -10.09
N THR A 119 7.79 -4.31 -9.62
CA THR A 119 7.69 -5.56 -8.85
C THR A 119 8.16 -6.77 -9.67
N PHE A 120 7.89 -6.78 -10.98
CA PHE A 120 8.35 -7.83 -11.88
C PHE A 120 9.90 -7.86 -11.94
N LEU A 121 10.53 -6.69 -12.07
CA LEU A 121 11.99 -6.56 -12.03
C LEU A 121 12.55 -7.09 -10.70
N TYR A 122 11.93 -6.71 -9.57
CA TYR A 122 12.41 -7.15 -8.24
C TYR A 122 12.28 -8.67 -8.07
N LYS A 123 11.18 -9.26 -8.52
CA LYS A 123 10.99 -10.72 -8.46
C LYS A 123 12.06 -11.45 -9.28
N ALA A 124 12.38 -10.94 -10.46
CA ALA A 124 13.41 -11.51 -11.30
C ALA A 124 14.81 -11.43 -10.63
N LEU A 125 15.14 -10.27 -10.04
CA LEU A 125 16.40 -10.10 -9.29
C LEU A 125 16.46 -11.08 -8.11
N LEU A 126 15.39 -11.18 -7.33
CA LEU A 126 15.33 -12.11 -6.19
C LEU A 126 15.52 -13.55 -6.64
N ALA A 127 14.81 -13.95 -7.71
CA ALA A 127 14.91 -15.32 -8.25
C ALA A 127 16.33 -15.64 -8.72
N ASN A 128 16.94 -14.73 -9.50
CA ASN A 128 18.31 -14.90 -10.00
C ASN A 128 19.31 -15.12 -8.85
N ILE A 129 19.27 -14.23 -7.86
CA ILE A 129 20.27 -14.22 -6.79
C ILE A 129 20.06 -15.42 -5.86
N ARG A 130 18.81 -15.74 -5.54
CA ARG A 130 18.47 -16.87 -4.68
C ARG A 130 18.77 -18.22 -5.34
N SER A 131 18.62 -18.34 -6.66
CA SER A 131 18.95 -19.57 -7.41
C SER A 131 20.43 -19.93 -7.32
N ARG A 132 21.29 -18.95 -7.01
CA ARG A 132 22.72 -19.16 -6.79
C ARG A 132 23.03 -19.52 -5.32
N GLY A 133 22.04 -19.76 -4.48
CA GLY A 133 22.20 -20.01 -3.06
C GLY A 133 22.58 -18.79 -2.23
N LEU A 134 22.48 -17.58 -2.82
CA LEU A 134 22.80 -16.32 -2.14
C LEU A 134 21.55 -15.76 -1.46
N ILE A 135 21.76 -14.96 -0.41
CA ILE A 135 20.67 -14.35 0.34
C ILE A 135 20.27 -13.01 -0.30
N ALA A 136 19.00 -12.92 -0.70
CA ALA A 136 18.41 -11.70 -1.24
C ALA A 136 17.19 -11.32 -0.37
N LEU A 137 17.25 -10.14 0.25
CA LEU A 137 16.20 -9.66 1.15
C LEU A 137 15.20 -8.78 0.40
N ALA A 138 13.91 -9.07 0.59
CA ALA A 138 12.82 -8.27 0.03
C ALA A 138 12.11 -7.53 1.16
N THR A 139 11.96 -6.21 1.00
CA THR A 139 11.21 -5.36 1.93
C THR A 139 10.38 -4.34 1.17
N ALA A 140 9.39 -3.76 1.86
CA ALA A 140 8.60 -2.66 1.32
C ALA A 140 8.18 -1.72 2.44
N SER A 141 7.79 -0.51 2.08
CA SER A 141 7.35 0.48 3.07
C SER A 141 6.00 0.13 3.70
N SER A 142 5.12 -0.56 2.96
CA SER A 142 3.80 -0.97 3.48
C SER A 142 3.65 -2.49 3.49
N GLY A 143 2.70 -2.98 4.29
CA GLY A 143 2.39 -4.42 4.35
C GLY A 143 1.84 -4.93 3.03
N VAL A 144 0.99 -4.16 2.39
CA VAL A 144 0.39 -4.52 1.10
C VAL A 144 1.47 -4.65 0.02
N ALA A 145 2.36 -3.66 -0.10
CA ALA A 145 3.46 -3.72 -1.06
C ALA A 145 4.41 -4.89 -0.73
N ALA A 146 4.68 -5.14 0.55
CA ALA A 146 5.48 -6.28 0.96
C ALA A 146 4.87 -7.59 0.48
N ASN A 147 3.54 -7.73 0.51
CA ASN A 147 2.84 -8.95 0.10
C ASN A 147 3.00 -9.30 -1.39
N ASN A 148 3.53 -8.40 -2.19
CA ASN A 148 3.74 -8.63 -3.63
C ASN A 148 5.10 -9.26 -3.95
N MET A 149 5.96 -9.50 -2.94
CA MET A 149 7.30 -10.06 -3.16
C MET A 149 7.56 -11.31 -2.32
N PRO A 150 8.29 -12.31 -2.83
CA PRO A 150 8.62 -13.53 -2.08
C PRO A 150 9.54 -13.26 -0.88
N GLY A 151 9.24 -13.86 0.27
CA GLY A 151 10.04 -13.71 1.50
C GLY A 151 9.93 -12.35 2.16
N LYS A 152 8.85 -11.70 1.96
CA LYS A 152 8.51 -10.30 2.25
C LYS A 152 8.32 -9.94 3.73
N ARG A 153 8.73 -8.71 4.06
CA ARG A 153 8.43 -8.04 5.34
C ARG A 153 8.41 -6.54 5.08
N THR A 154 7.70 -5.81 5.93
CA THR A 154 7.86 -4.34 5.91
C THR A 154 9.27 -3.98 6.38
N ALA A 155 9.82 -2.91 5.86
CA ALA A 155 11.16 -2.45 6.23
C ALA A 155 11.24 -2.16 7.74
N HIS A 156 10.19 -1.55 8.31
CA HIS A 156 10.14 -1.27 9.76
C HIS A 156 10.25 -2.55 10.59
N SER A 157 9.54 -3.60 10.19
CA SER A 157 9.59 -4.90 10.87
C SER A 157 10.93 -5.61 10.65
N ARG A 158 11.42 -5.65 9.41
CA ARG A 158 12.67 -6.35 9.05
C ARG A 158 13.88 -5.74 9.74
N PHE A 159 13.98 -4.41 9.69
CA PHE A 159 15.16 -3.68 10.17
C PHE A 159 14.95 -3.05 11.54
N LYS A 160 13.81 -3.31 12.19
CA LYS A 160 13.48 -2.78 13.51
C LYS A 160 13.67 -1.25 13.56
N ILE A 161 13.19 -0.57 12.52
CA ILE A 161 13.26 0.90 12.40
C ILE A 161 12.35 1.50 13.48
N PRO A 162 12.83 2.44 14.30
CA PRO A 162 11.98 3.07 15.32
C PRO A 162 10.80 3.81 14.71
N LEU A 163 9.68 3.85 15.42
CA LEU A 163 8.51 4.62 14.99
C LEU A 163 8.76 6.13 15.12
N ASN A 164 9.42 6.54 16.19
CA ASN A 164 9.82 7.93 16.42
C ASN A 164 11.24 8.10 15.88
N LEU A 165 11.36 8.87 14.80
CA LEU A 165 12.60 9.03 14.06
C LEU A 165 13.17 10.45 14.21
N TYR A 166 14.45 10.50 14.52
CA TYR A 166 15.25 11.71 14.58
C TYR A 166 16.40 11.60 13.58
N ASN A 167 17.10 12.70 13.33
CA ASN A 167 18.20 12.73 12.35
C ASN A 167 19.36 11.81 12.73
N ASN A 168 19.50 11.46 14.00
CA ASN A 168 20.56 10.56 14.48
C ASN A 168 20.04 9.16 14.86
N SER A 169 18.79 8.82 14.55
CA SER A 169 18.22 7.51 14.88
C SER A 169 19.00 6.36 14.27
N MET A 170 19.03 5.25 14.98
CA MET A 170 19.52 3.95 14.50
C MET A 170 18.42 2.91 14.65
N CYS A 171 18.51 1.84 13.88
CA CYS A 171 17.60 0.71 14.00
C CYS A 171 17.91 -0.12 15.26
N ASN A 172 16.88 -0.71 15.85
CA ASN A 172 17.01 -1.48 17.10
C ASN A 172 17.55 -2.90 16.83
N ILE A 173 18.73 -2.99 16.21
CA ILE A 173 19.38 -4.25 15.87
C ILE A 173 20.71 -4.35 16.63
N ARG A 174 20.83 -5.39 17.47
CA ARG A 174 22.11 -5.66 18.17
C ARG A 174 23.09 -6.32 17.19
N LYS A 175 24.37 -5.94 17.25
CA LYS A 175 25.42 -6.41 16.32
C LYS A 175 25.53 -7.94 16.27
N GLN A 176 25.27 -8.63 17.36
CA GLN A 176 25.41 -10.08 17.47
C GLN A 176 24.09 -10.82 17.28
N SER A 177 23.02 -10.12 16.88
CA SER A 177 21.70 -10.76 16.68
C SER A 177 21.63 -11.48 15.34
N GLY A 178 20.67 -12.40 15.22
CA GLY A 178 20.34 -13.04 13.96
C GLY A 178 19.99 -12.05 12.85
N ALA A 179 19.31 -10.95 13.21
CA ALA A 179 18.99 -9.88 12.24
C ALA A 179 20.27 -9.23 11.69
N ALA A 180 21.26 -8.98 12.54
CA ALA A 180 22.55 -8.44 12.11
C ALA A 180 23.32 -9.43 11.24
N LYS A 181 23.28 -10.73 11.61
CA LYS A 181 23.88 -11.81 10.80
C LYS A 181 23.23 -11.85 9.42
N LEU A 182 21.90 -11.80 9.35
CA LEU A 182 21.15 -11.80 8.08
C LEU A 182 21.56 -10.62 7.19
N ILE A 183 21.74 -9.42 7.78
CA ILE A 183 22.21 -8.24 7.03
C ILE A 183 23.64 -8.46 6.50
N ARG A 184 24.54 -8.99 7.33
CA ARG A 184 25.92 -9.28 6.91
C ARG A 184 25.97 -10.30 5.76
N ASP A 185 25.14 -11.33 5.84
CA ASP A 185 25.13 -12.43 4.87
C ASP A 185 24.36 -12.09 3.59
N ALA A 186 23.48 -11.08 3.64
CA ALA A 186 22.71 -10.66 2.47
C ALA A 186 23.61 -10.11 1.38
N LYS A 187 23.40 -10.60 0.15
CA LYS A 187 24.10 -10.12 -1.05
C LYS A 187 23.45 -8.85 -1.59
N ILE A 188 22.12 -8.81 -1.55
CA ILE A 188 21.31 -7.69 -2.03
C ILE A 188 20.14 -7.46 -1.07
N ILE A 189 19.76 -6.21 -0.93
CA ILE A 189 18.56 -5.81 -0.19
C ILE A 189 17.70 -4.94 -1.10
N ILE A 190 16.44 -5.35 -1.31
CA ILE A 190 15.46 -4.60 -2.10
C ILE A 190 14.44 -3.98 -1.15
N TRP A 191 14.23 -2.66 -1.27
CA TRP A 191 13.24 -1.93 -0.49
C TRP A 191 12.28 -1.21 -1.45
N ASP A 192 11.14 -1.82 -1.71
CA ASP A 192 10.10 -1.25 -2.59
C ASP A 192 9.32 -0.15 -1.85
N GLU A 193 8.82 0.80 -2.62
CA GLU A 193 8.10 1.98 -2.14
C GLU A 193 8.91 2.77 -1.10
N ALA A 194 10.23 2.86 -1.29
CA ALA A 194 11.11 3.63 -0.40
C ALA A 194 10.79 5.12 -0.41
N SER A 195 10.19 5.63 -1.49
CA SER A 195 9.68 7.01 -1.57
C SER A 195 8.60 7.31 -0.52
N MET A 196 7.90 6.27 -0.01
CA MET A 196 6.88 6.40 1.05
C MET A 196 7.49 6.41 2.46
N ALA A 197 8.80 6.21 2.59
CA ALA A 197 9.46 6.22 3.89
C ALA A 197 10.11 7.59 4.13
N LYS A 198 10.04 8.09 5.36
CA LYS A 198 10.78 9.31 5.74
C LYS A 198 12.27 9.07 5.54
N ARG A 199 13.01 10.10 5.04
CA ARG A 199 14.45 9.97 4.84
C ARG A 199 15.18 9.49 6.11
N GLN A 200 14.70 9.90 7.29
CA GLN A 200 15.30 9.47 8.56
C GLN A 200 15.25 7.96 8.75
N ALA A 201 14.23 7.27 8.20
CA ALA A 201 14.14 5.80 8.28
C ALA A 201 15.24 5.14 7.42
N VAL A 202 15.44 5.64 6.22
CA VAL A 202 16.47 5.13 5.30
C VAL A 202 17.87 5.44 5.84
N GLU A 203 18.06 6.66 6.36
CA GLU A 203 19.33 7.09 6.99
C GLU A 203 19.63 6.27 8.26
N ALA A 204 18.61 5.93 9.07
CA ALA A 204 18.79 5.10 10.25
C ALA A 204 19.29 3.70 9.86
N LEU A 205 18.71 3.14 8.77
CA LEU A 205 19.18 1.85 8.24
C LEU A 205 20.62 1.95 7.75
N ASP A 206 20.95 3.01 6.99
CA ASP A 206 22.32 3.23 6.50
C ASP A 206 23.33 3.25 7.67
N ARG A 207 23.08 4.07 8.70
CA ARG A 207 23.95 4.17 9.88
C ARG A 207 24.10 2.80 10.57
N THR A 208 23.00 2.09 10.72
CA THR A 208 22.98 0.78 11.38
C THR A 208 23.79 -0.24 10.58
N MET A 209 23.64 -0.25 9.25
CA MET A 209 24.38 -1.18 8.40
C MET A 209 25.88 -0.89 8.41
N ARG A 210 26.28 0.38 8.36
CA ARG A 210 27.70 0.77 8.50
C ARG A 210 28.28 0.27 9.83
N ASP A 211 27.50 0.43 10.91
CA ASP A 211 27.93 -0.02 12.24
C ASP A 211 28.01 -1.54 12.36
N ILE A 212 27.02 -2.29 11.83
CA ILE A 212 26.97 -3.76 11.88
C ILE A 212 28.11 -4.37 11.03
N ILE A 213 28.34 -3.82 9.84
CA ILE A 213 29.29 -4.38 8.86
C ILE A 213 30.71 -3.86 9.13
N GLY A 214 30.85 -2.68 9.72
CA GLY A 214 32.13 -2.05 9.99
C GLY A 214 32.77 -1.38 8.77
N VAL A 215 31.95 -0.99 7.79
CA VAL A 215 32.42 -0.37 6.54
C VAL A 215 31.72 0.99 6.38
N ALA A 216 32.49 2.05 6.12
CA ALA A 216 32.02 3.41 6.06
C ALA A 216 31.27 3.78 4.76
N LEU A 217 31.19 2.88 3.79
CA LEU A 217 30.46 3.10 2.55
C LEU A 217 28.94 3.13 2.79
N PRO A 218 28.15 3.75 1.91
CA PRO A 218 26.69 3.72 2.05
C PRO A 218 26.17 2.29 2.24
N PHE A 219 25.28 2.13 3.23
CA PHE A 219 24.71 0.85 3.66
C PHE A 219 25.78 -0.22 3.94
N GLY A 220 26.96 0.22 4.45
CA GLY A 220 28.05 -0.70 4.77
C GLY A 220 28.63 -1.41 3.55
N GLY A 221 28.50 -0.83 2.37
CA GLY A 221 29.01 -1.40 1.12
C GLY A 221 28.13 -2.51 0.54
N LYS A 222 26.92 -2.69 1.01
CA LYS A 222 25.97 -3.67 0.45
C LYS A 222 25.34 -3.16 -0.84
N ILE A 223 24.85 -4.09 -1.66
CA ILE A 223 24.04 -3.73 -2.83
C ILE A 223 22.62 -3.47 -2.33
N MET A 224 22.20 -2.23 -2.50
CA MET A 224 20.89 -1.75 -2.02
C MET A 224 20.08 -1.26 -3.20
N VAL A 225 18.88 -1.80 -3.38
CA VAL A 225 17.94 -1.39 -4.43
C VAL A 225 16.72 -0.77 -3.77
N LEU A 226 16.60 0.53 -3.88
CA LEU A 226 15.46 1.30 -3.42
C LEU A 226 14.54 1.53 -4.61
N GLY A 227 13.25 1.38 -4.42
CA GLY A 227 12.29 1.64 -5.49
C GLY A 227 11.18 2.56 -5.05
N GLY A 228 10.60 3.27 -5.98
CA GLY A 228 9.47 4.14 -5.67
C GLY A 228 9.08 5.06 -6.81
N ASN A 229 8.13 5.92 -6.49
CA ASN A 229 7.64 6.93 -7.41
C ASN A 229 7.36 8.21 -6.61
N PHE A 230 8.13 9.25 -6.85
CA PHE A 230 7.98 10.54 -6.15
C PHE A 230 6.80 11.37 -6.68
N ARG A 231 6.13 10.91 -7.74
CA ARG A 231 4.93 11.55 -8.29
C ARG A 231 3.66 11.13 -7.52
N GLN A 232 3.83 10.21 -6.57
CA GLN A 232 2.73 9.74 -5.71
C GLN A 232 2.59 10.63 -4.48
N VAL A 233 1.60 10.29 -3.63
CA VAL A 233 1.23 11.08 -2.45
C VAL A 233 2.45 11.38 -1.56
N LEU A 234 2.53 12.61 -1.10
CA LEU A 234 3.58 13.07 -0.20
C LEU A 234 3.51 12.34 1.16
N LEU A 235 4.67 12.29 1.80
CA LEU A 235 4.82 11.68 3.11
C LEU A 235 3.94 12.36 4.15
N GLY A 236 3.23 11.56 4.94
CA GLY A 236 2.46 12.07 6.06
C GLY A 236 3.37 12.51 7.20
N VAL A 237 3.45 13.81 7.44
CA VAL A 237 4.12 14.38 8.60
C VAL A 237 3.02 14.98 9.49
N ARG A 238 2.81 14.38 10.66
CA ARG A 238 1.73 14.79 11.57
C ARG A 238 1.88 16.26 11.96
N ARG A 239 0.87 17.08 11.63
CA ARG A 239 0.86 18.53 11.86
C ARG A 239 2.07 19.24 11.22
N GLY A 240 2.66 18.63 10.20
CA GLY A 240 3.84 19.18 9.52
C GLY A 240 3.49 20.28 8.53
N THR A 241 4.36 21.28 8.44
CA THR A 241 4.30 22.28 7.38
C THR A 241 4.77 21.67 6.06
N ARG A 242 4.45 22.34 4.94
CA ARG A 242 4.93 21.91 3.61
C ARG A 242 6.44 21.71 3.59
N ALA A 243 7.19 22.64 4.19
CA ALA A 243 8.66 22.54 4.25
C ALA A 243 9.12 21.28 4.99
N GLN A 244 8.44 20.92 6.09
CA GLN A 244 8.75 19.70 6.86
C GLN A 244 8.42 18.43 6.08
N ILE A 245 7.33 18.46 5.30
CA ILE A 245 6.95 17.33 4.44
C ILE A 245 8.02 17.12 3.37
N VAL A 246 8.42 18.19 2.68
CA VAL A 246 9.48 18.15 1.65
C VAL A 246 10.80 17.66 2.27
N ASP A 247 11.21 18.22 3.42
CA ASP A 247 12.44 17.81 4.10
C ASP A 247 12.44 16.34 4.51
N SER A 248 11.25 15.75 4.74
CA SER A 248 11.16 14.33 5.11
C SER A 248 11.39 13.38 3.93
N SER A 249 11.39 13.89 2.69
CA SER A 249 11.56 13.08 1.48
C SER A 249 12.97 12.52 1.37
N LEU A 250 13.11 11.30 0.86
CA LEU A 250 14.38 10.65 0.58
C LEU A 250 15.26 11.50 -0.37
N ARG A 251 14.65 12.30 -1.25
CA ARG A 251 15.38 13.21 -2.16
C ARG A 251 16.19 14.28 -1.41
N MET A 252 15.78 14.60 -0.18
CA MET A 252 16.47 15.57 0.68
C MET A 252 17.56 14.93 1.56
N SER A 253 17.74 13.62 1.48
CA SER A 253 18.77 12.91 2.22
C SER A 253 20.16 13.15 1.59
N PRO A 254 21.21 13.31 2.42
CA PRO A 254 22.60 13.30 1.90
C PRO A 254 22.94 12.04 1.11
N LEU A 255 22.29 10.93 1.39
CA LEU A 255 22.47 9.67 0.65
C LEU A 255 22.06 9.82 -0.82
N TRP A 256 21.12 10.72 -1.13
CA TRP A 256 20.55 10.84 -2.48
C TRP A 256 21.61 11.11 -3.55
N ALA A 257 22.65 11.86 -3.21
CA ALA A 257 23.76 12.15 -4.13
C ALA A 257 24.57 10.88 -4.49
N THR A 258 24.63 9.90 -3.59
CA THR A 258 25.40 8.66 -3.79
C THR A 258 24.62 7.56 -4.50
N ILE A 259 23.31 7.75 -4.68
CA ILE A 259 22.41 6.74 -5.25
C ILE A 259 22.41 6.85 -6.78
N LYS A 260 22.62 5.74 -7.48
CA LYS A 260 22.45 5.65 -8.93
C LYS A 260 20.96 5.54 -9.26
N LYS A 261 20.44 6.53 -9.99
CA LYS A 261 19.02 6.57 -10.38
C LYS A 261 18.84 5.84 -11.72
N ILE A 262 17.91 4.90 -11.79
CA ILE A 262 17.53 4.21 -13.01
C ILE A 262 16.04 4.46 -13.21
N ARG A 263 15.67 5.07 -14.34
CA ARG A 263 14.28 5.41 -14.64
C ARG A 263 13.68 4.34 -15.55
N LEU A 264 12.48 3.87 -15.16
CA LEU A 264 11.64 3.02 -16.01
C LEU A 264 10.59 3.92 -16.66
N THR A 265 10.60 3.99 -17.96
CA THR A 265 9.76 4.94 -18.70
C THR A 265 8.51 4.33 -19.29
N LEU A 266 8.57 3.04 -19.66
CA LEU A 266 7.48 2.39 -20.37
C LEU A 266 6.37 1.93 -19.41
N ASN A 267 5.21 2.57 -19.51
CA ASN A 267 4.01 2.16 -18.76
C ASN A 267 3.37 0.95 -19.47
N MET A 268 3.54 -0.23 -18.90
CA MET A 268 3.01 -1.49 -19.45
C MET A 268 1.50 -1.60 -19.31
N ARG A 269 0.92 -0.88 -18.34
CA ARG A 269 -0.53 -0.91 -18.07
C ARG A 269 -1.31 -0.01 -19.01
N ALA A 270 -0.72 1.10 -19.44
CA ALA A 270 -1.37 2.08 -20.32
C ALA A 270 -0.79 2.08 -21.74
N ARG A 271 -0.26 0.94 -22.20
CA ARG A 271 0.32 0.82 -23.54
C ARG A 271 -0.66 1.15 -24.65
N THR A 272 -1.93 0.89 -24.41
CA THR A 272 -3.00 1.13 -25.39
C THR A 272 -3.49 2.58 -25.36
N ASP A 273 -3.11 3.36 -24.35
CA ASP A 273 -3.48 4.77 -24.26
C ASP A 273 -2.26 5.64 -23.93
N PRO A 274 -1.42 5.92 -24.93
CA PRO A 274 -0.23 6.74 -24.72
C PRO A 274 -0.55 8.16 -24.25
N TRP A 275 -1.67 8.74 -24.70
CA TRP A 275 -2.10 10.08 -24.28
C TRP A 275 -2.34 10.11 -22.77
N PHE A 276 -3.07 9.13 -22.24
CA PHE A 276 -3.37 9.07 -20.82
C PHE A 276 -2.09 8.86 -19.99
N SER A 277 -1.19 7.97 -20.45
CA SER A 277 0.11 7.78 -19.80
C SER A 277 0.91 9.07 -19.71
N GLU A 278 0.94 9.83 -20.80
CA GLU A 278 1.66 11.10 -20.89
C GLU A 278 1.00 12.17 -20.01
N PHE A 279 -0.34 12.24 -20.02
CA PHE A 279 -1.10 13.16 -19.15
C PHE A 279 -0.75 12.92 -17.67
N LEU A 280 -0.76 11.65 -17.24
CA LEU A 280 -0.40 11.30 -15.84
C LEU A 280 1.03 11.73 -15.50
N LEU A 281 1.97 11.56 -16.44
CA LEU A 281 3.37 11.97 -16.20
C LEU A 281 3.48 13.49 -16.11
N ARG A 282 2.83 14.24 -17.02
CA ARG A 282 2.86 15.71 -16.99
C ARG A 282 2.27 16.23 -15.69
N VAL A 283 1.14 15.67 -15.25
CA VAL A 283 0.54 16.06 -13.96
C VAL A 283 1.49 15.74 -12.80
N GLY A 284 2.06 14.53 -12.80
CA GLY A 284 2.94 14.08 -11.73
C GLY A 284 4.28 14.81 -11.67
N ASP A 285 4.78 15.26 -12.80
CA ASP A 285 6.03 16.04 -12.87
C ASP A 285 5.79 17.56 -12.69
N GLY A 286 4.50 17.98 -12.71
CA GLY A 286 4.13 19.38 -12.60
C GLY A 286 4.22 20.16 -13.90
N ASP A 287 4.26 19.45 -15.03
CA ASP A 287 4.41 20.02 -16.37
C ASP A 287 3.08 20.20 -17.10
N GLU A 288 1.94 19.79 -16.49
CA GLU A 288 0.61 19.96 -17.09
C GLU A 288 0.24 21.44 -17.12
N GLU A 289 -0.41 21.86 -18.21
CA GLU A 289 -0.80 23.26 -18.39
C GLU A 289 -1.72 23.73 -17.27
N ALA A 290 -1.27 24.70 -16.53
CA ALA A 290 -2.03 25.27 -15.43
C ALA A 290 -3.04 26.31 -15.94
N MET A 291 -4.27 26.25 -15.43
CA MET A 291 -5.30 27.29 -15.68
C MET A 291 -4.98 28.58 -14.92
N ASP A 292 -4.33 28.44 -13.77
CA ASP A 292 -3.71 29.50 -12.97
C ASP A 292 -2.61 28.87 -12.10
N GLU A 293 -2.05 29.61 -11.16
CA GLU A 293 -0.89 29.16 -10.36
C GLU A 293 -1.07 27.81 -9.65
N SER A 294 -2.31 27.30 -9.54
CA SER A 294 -2.59 26.15 -8.68
C SER A 294 -3.57 25.14 -9.27
N PHE A 295 -4.07 25.36 -10.48
CA PHE A 295 -5.15 24.54 -11.05
C PHE A 295 -4.77 23.99 -12.41
N ILE A 296 -5.05 22.72 -12.63
CA ILE A 296 -5.02 22.09 -13.95
C ILE A 296 -6.44 21.75 -14.39
N ARG A 297 -6.63 21.62 -15.69
CA ARG A 297 -7.91 21.14 -16.23
C ARG A 297 -7.90 19.62 -16.29
N ILE A 298 -8.93 19.02 -15.68
CA ILE A 298 -9.18 17.58 -15.84
C ILE A 298 -10.05 17.39 -17.10
N PRO A 299 -9.74 16.44 -17.97
CA PRO A 299 -10.55 16.18 -19.18
C PRO A 299 -12.02 15.92 -18.83
N ASP A 300 -12.91 16.42 -19.67
CA ASP A 300 -14.36 16.38 -19.40
C ASP A 300 -14.90 14.95 -19.32
N ASP A 301 -14.30 14.01 -20.06
CA ASP A 301 -14.67 12.59 -20.01
C ASP A 301 -14.26 11.90 -18.73
N MET A 302 -13.43 12.55 -17.90
CA MET A 302 -13.01 12.05 -16.58
C MET A 302 -13.75 12.73 -15.43
N THR A 303 -14.75 13.57 -15.73
CA THR A 303 -15.43 14.37 -14.70
C THR A 303 -16.93 14.12 -14.68
N ILE A 304 -17.52 14.23 -13.48
CA ILE A 304 -18.96 14.28 -13.29
C ILE A 304 -19.34 15.76 -13.09
N PRO A 305 -20.29 16.30 -13.86
CA PRO A 305 -20.67 17.68 -13.70
C PRO A 305 -21.16 17.99 -12.28
N TYR A 306 -20.65 19.07 -11.73
CA TYR A 306 -21.02 19.49 -10.39
C TYR A 306 -22.41 20.16 -10.39
N ALA A 307 -23.31 19.67 -9.57
CA ALA A 307 -24.61 20.29 -9.32
C ALA A 307 -24.61 20.96 -7.92
N ASP A 308 -24.73 20.16 -6.88
CA ASP A 308 -24.51 20.59 -5.50
C ASP A 308 -23.83 19.41 -4.77
N LYS A 309 -23.32 19.66 -3.58
CA LYS A 309 -22.51 18.66 -2.84
C LYS A 309 -23.26 17.33 -2.65
N GLY A 310 -24.52 17.38 -2.27
CA GLY A 310 -25.30 16.17 -2.01
C GLY A 310 -25.60 15.41 -3.28
N LYS A 311 -26.20 16.09 -4.26
CA LYS A 311 -26.59 15.48 -5.53
C LYS A 311 -25.38 14.93 -6.30
N SER A 312 -24.30 15.69 -6.35
CA SER A 312 -23.09 15.23 -7.05
C SER A 312 -22.50 13.99 -6.39
N LYS A 313 -22.57 13.90 -5.06
CA LYS A 313 -22.11 12.70 -4.32
C LYS A 313 -23.00 11.49 -4.64
N ASP A 314 -24.33 11.68 -4.69
CA ASP A 314 -25.24 10.59 -5.03
C ASP A 314 -25.00 10.09 -6.47
N VAL A 315 -24.83 11.01 -7.42
CA VAL A 315 -24.50 10.68 -8.81
C VAL A 315 -23.21 9.86 -8.84
N LEU A 316 -22.18 10.31 -8.10
CA LEU A 316 -20.92 9.62 -8.00
C LEU A 316 -21.06 8.19 -7.48
N ILE A 317 -21.81 8.02 -6.38
CA ILE A 317 -22.04 6.71 -5.77
C ILE A 317 -22.78 5.80 -6.76
N ASP A 318 -23.81 6.31 -7.43
CA ASP A 318 -24.62 5.51 -8.36
C ASP A 318 -23.83 5.19 -9.65
N GLU A 319 -22.89 6.04 -10.06
CA GLU A 319 -22.01 5.79 -11.20
C GLU A 319 -21.00 4.67 -10.89
N ILE A 320 -20.42 4.70 -9.70
CA ILE A 320 -19.39 3.72 -9.32
C ILE A 320 -19.99 2.41 -8.86
N PHE A 321 -21.08 2.48 -8.10
CA PHE A 321 -21.77 1.31 -7.58
C PHE A 321 -23.19 1.22 -8.14
N PRO A 322 -23.34 1.07 -9.47
CA PRO A 322 -24.69 1.00 -10.08
C PRO A 322 -25.46 -0.20 -9.56
N SER A 323 -26.69 0.04 -9.11
CA SER A 323 -27.58 -1.00 -8.59
C SER A 323 -26.93 -1.82 -7.48
N LEU A 324 -26.28 -1.14 -6.52
CA LEU A 324 -25.55 -1.79 -5.42
C LEU A 324 -26.42 -2.80 -4.66
N GLN A 325 -27.71 -2.52 -4.50
CA GLN A 325 -28.66 -3.40 -3.81
C GLN A 325 -28.77 -4.79 -4.48
N ILE A 326 -28.60 -4.83 -5.79
CA ILE A 326 -28.70 -6.06 -6.58
C ILE A 326 -27.32 -6.70 -6.74
N ASN A 327 -26.35 -5.88 -7.17
CA ASN A 327 -25.03 -6.35 -7.57
C ASN A 327 -24.08 -6.56 -6.37
N GLY A 328 -24.41 -6.02 -5.20
CA GLY A 328 -23.57 -6.10 -4.02
C GLY A 328 -23.33 -7.51 -3.48
N ALA A 329 -24.14 -8.48 -3.88
CA ALA A 329 -23.93 -9.88 -3.55
C ALA A 329 -22.71 -10.49 -4.30
N ASP A 330 -22.34 -9.89 -5.40
CA ASP A 330 -21.19 -10.34 -6.21
C ASP A 330 -19.88 -9.73 -5.66
N SER A 331 -19.01 -10.60 -5.18
CA SER A 331 -17.72 -10.18 -4.61
C SER A 331 -16.82 -9.52 -5.64
N ASP A 332 -16.82 -9.98 -6.88
CA ASP A 332 -16.01 -9.40 -7.95
C ASP A 332 -16.49 -7.99 -8.27
N TYR A 333 -17.80 -7.76 -8.28
CA TYR A 333 -18.40 -6.44 -8.42
C TYR A 333 -17.88 -5.49 -7.33
N ILE A 334 -17.89 -5.94 -6.08
CA ILE A 334 -17.49 -5.13 -4.92
C ILE A 334 -15.98 -4.87 -4.92
N ILE A 335 -15.17 -5.90 -5.19
CA ILE A 335 -13.71 -5.82 -5.12
C ILE A 335 -13.14 -4.93 -6.25
N SER A 336 -13.80 -4.94 -7.40
CA SER A 336 -13.33 -4.20 -8.57
C SER A 336 -13.62 -2.69 -8.50
N ARG A 337 -14.33 -2.22 -7.49
CA ARG A 337 -14.78 -0.82 -7.38
C ARG A 337 -14.31 -0.18 -6.08
N GLU A 338 -14.06 1.14 -6.14
CA GLU A 338 -13.64 1.90 -4.96
C GLU A 338 -13.76 3.40 -5.19
N ILE A 339 -14.13 4.12 -4.14
CA ILE A 339 -14.14 5.59 -4.14
C ILE A 339 -12.95 6.07 -3.29
N LEU A 340 -12.13 6.95 -3.85
CA LEU A 340 -10.99 7.52 -3.13
C LEU A 340 -11.28 8.96 -2.69
N SER A 341 -10.80 9.30 -1.50
CA SER A 341 -10.93 10.67 -0.98
C SER A 341 -9.66 11.10 -0.26
N THR A 342 -9.43 12.40 -0.20
CA THR A 342 -8.31 12.97 0.53
C THR A 342 -8.55 13.02 2.05
N LYS A 343 -9.82 13.03 2.49
CA LYS A 343 -10.19 13.23 3.91
C LYS A 343 -10.93 12.03 4.48
N ASN A 344 -10.60 11.67 5.72
CA ASN A 344 -11.25 10.58 6.44
C ASN A 344 -12.76 10.83 6.63
N GLU A 345 -13.14 12.09 6.89
CA GLU A 345 -14.55 12.45 7.10
C GLU A 345 -15.40 12.12 5.86
N ASN A 346 -14.88 12.42 4.67
CA ASN A 346 -15.57 12.07 3.42
C ASN A 346 -15.65 10.55 3.23
N VAL A 347 -14.58 9.85 3.55
CA VAL A 347 -14.54 8.38 3.47
C VAL A 347 -15.61 7.77 4.37
N ASP A 348 -15.72 8.25 5.61
CA ASP A 348 -16.70 7.75 6.56
C ASP A 348 -18.12 8.01 6.07
N GLU A 349 -18.40 9.24 5.62
CA GLU A 349 -19.72 9.64 5.10
C GLU A 349 -20.14 8.77 3.90
N ILE A 350 -19.22 8.52 2.95
CA ILE A 350 -19.49 7.70 1.77
C ILE A 350 -19.72 6.23 2.18
N ASN A 351 -18.88 5.71 3.08
CA ASN A 351 -19.02 4.34 3.57
C ASN A 351 -20.35 4.13 4.30
N ASP A 352 -20.79 5.12 5.11
CA ASP A 352 -22.08 5.08 5.79
C ASP A 352 -23.25 5.09 4.78
N GLN A 353 -23.18 5.92 3.75
CA GLN A 353 -24.21 5.95 2.69
C GLN A 353 -24.26 4.63 1.92
N LEU A 354 -23.09 4.06 1.62
CA LEU A 354 -23.02 2.82 0.85
C LEU A 354 -23.47 1.60 1.65
N ILE A 355 -23.14 1.52 2.95
CA ILE A 355 -23.64 0.42 3.79
C ILE A 355 -25.16 0.51 3.99
N ASP A 356 -25.74 1.71 4.01
CA ASP A 356 -27.18 1.88 4.04
C ASP A 356 -27.83 1.33 2.77
N LYS A 357 -27.25 1.62 1.60
CA LYS A 357 -27.75 1.12 0.30
C LYS A 357 -27.46 -0.37 0.08
N PHE A 358 -26.48 -0.95 0.77
CA PHE A 358 -26.08 -2.35 0.62
C PHE A 358 -27.14 -3.29 1.18
N SER A 359 -27.38 -4.43 0.51
CA SER A 359 -28.40 -5.41 0.92
C SER A 359 -27.99 -6.22 2.14
N GLY A 360 -28.97 -6.74 2.86
CA GLY A 360 -28.77 -7.66 3.97
C GLY A 360 -28.96 -7.04 5.35
N ASP A 361 -29.01 -7.91 6.35
CA ASP A 361 -29.20 -7.50 7.74
C ASP A 361 -27.94 -6.86 8.31
N GLU A 362 -28.12 -5.73 8.96
CA GLU A 362 -27.03 -4.98 9.55
C GLU A 362 -26.63 -5.56 10.90
N LYS A 363 -25.32 -5.74 11.07
CA LYS A 363 -24.71 -6.09 12.36
C LYS A 363 -23.92 -4.90 12.87
N ILE A 364 -24.22 -4.44 14.07
CA ILE A 364 -23.49 -3.36 14.72
C ILE A 364 -22.61 -3.94 15.82
N TYR A 365 -21.33 -3.58 15.80
CA TYR A 365 -20.35 -3.98 16.80
C TYR A 365 -19.84 -2.76 17.56
N TYR A 366 -20.17 -2.66 18.82
CA TYR A 366 -19.66 -1.62 19.71
C TYR A 366 -18.31 -2.03 20.28
N SER A 367 -17.45 -1.07 20.54
CA SER A 367 -16.17 -1.28 21.22
C SER A 367 -16.38 -1.51 22.73
N PHE A 368 -15.36 -2.07 23.35
CA PHE A 368 -15.23 -2.10 24.81
C PHE A 368 -14.10 -1.12 25.16
N ASP A 369 -14.48 -0.02 25.77
CA ASP A 369 -13.55 1.07 26.07
C ASP A 369 -13.27 1.11 27.58
N GLU A 370 -12.00 1.31 27.94
CA GLU A 370 -11.61 1.46 29.34
C GLU A 370 -10.52 2.54 29.48
N ALA A 371 -10.52 3.23 30.60
CA ALA A 371 -9.43 4.10 31.03
C ALA A 371 -8.51 3.29 31.95
N GLU A 372 -7.34 2.88 31.46
CA GLU A 372 -6.46 1.94 32.15
C GLU A 372 -6.02 2.40 33.56
N ASP A 373 -5.91 3.70 33.76
CA ASP A 373 -5.45 4.29 35.01
C ASP A 373 -6.61 4.76 35.92
N ASP A 374 -7.87 4.47 35.58
CA ASP A 374 -9.04 4.94 36.31
C ASP A 374 -9.48 3.94 37.39
N LYS A 375 -8.76 3.92 38.51
CA LYS A 375 -9.04 3.02 39.61
C LYS A 375 -10.38 3.30 40.32
N ASN A 376 -10.95 4.47 40.13
CA ASN A 376 -12.17 4.91 40.80
C ASN A 376 -13.39 5.01 39.85
N ASN A 377 -13.25 4.54 38.60
CA ASN A 377 -14.29 4.62 37.59
C ASN A 377 -14.86 6.04 37.44
N ILE A 378 -13.98 7.03 37.40
CA ILE A 378 -14.32 8.45 37.32
C ILE A 378 -14.88 8.75 35.89
N TYR A 379 -14.37 8.05 34.89
CA TYR A 379 -14.76 8.30 33.49
C TYR A 379 -15.89 7.35 33.10
N LEU A 380 -17.06 7.92 32.89
CA LEU A 380 -18.24 7.16 32.46
C LEU A 380 -18.02 6.51 31.11
N MET A 381 -18.54 5.29 30.93
CA MET A 381 -18.43 4.52 29.68
C MET A 381 -18.97 5.33 28.49
N GLU A 382 -20.05 6.06 28.68
CA GLU A 382 -20.65 6.91 27.65
C GLU A 382 -19.68 7.99 27.16
N PHE A 383 -18.94 8.59 28.09
CA PHE A 383 -17.89 9.56 27.77
C PHE A 383 -16.77 8.90 26.98
N LEU A 384 -16.25 7.75 27.44
CA LEU A 384 -15.16 7.04 26.75
C LEU A 384 -15.59 6.65 25.33
N ASN A 385 -16.82 6.19 25.17
CA ASN A 385 -17.39 5.79 23.87
C ASN A 385 -17.56 6.97 22.92
N SER A 386 -17.77 8.19 23.44
CA SER A 386 -17.92 9.39 22.62
C SER A 386 -16.60 9.88 22.01
N LEU A 387 -15.45 9.39 22.52
CA LEU A 387 -14.14 9.88 22.10
C LEU A 387 -13.77 9.40 20.71
N THR A 388 -13.57 10.35 19.81
CA THR A 388 -13.05 10.10 18.46
C THR A 388 -11.56 10.43 18.45
N VAL A 389 -10.75 9.42 18.27
CA VAL A 389 -9.29 9.54 18.36
C VAL A 389 -8.65 9.06 17.07
N SER A 390 -7.81 9.89 16.51
CA SER A 390 -7.07 9.54 15.30
C SER A 390 -6.23 8.27 15.52
N GLY A 391 -6.38 7.33 14.62
CA GLY A 391 -5.63 6.07 14.70
C GLY A 391 -6.34 4.94 15.44
N LEU A 392 -7.52 5.24 16.05
CA LEU A 392 -8.38 4.20 16.63
C LEU A 392 -9.56 3.87 15.73
N UNK A 393 -10.22 2.73 15.82
CA UNK A 393 -11.30 2.31 15.28
C UNK A 393 -12.39 3.01 15.81
N PRO A 394 -13.20 3.12 14.91
CA PRO A 394 -14.43 3.78 15.41
C PRO A 394 -15.13 2.96 16.52
N UNK A 395 -15.90 3.54 17.09
CA UNK A 395 -16.57 3.04 18.10
C UNK A 395 -17.35 1.96 17.78
N TYR A 396 -17.97 2.24 16.77
CA TYR A 396 -18.84 1.19 16.27
C TYR A 396 -18.58 0.91 14.76
N UNK A 397 -18.80 -0.33 14.28
CA UNK A 397 -18.65 -0.71 13.08
C UNK A 397 -19.89 -1.21 12.69
N ARG A 398 -20.47 -0.73 11.57
CA ARG A 398 -21.72 -1.19 10.91
C ARG A 398 -21.32 -2.08 9.76
N LEU A 399 -21.79 -3.32 9.75
CA LEU A 399 -21.36 -4.32 8.75
C LEU A 399 -22.58 -5.10 8.26
N LYS A 400 -22.48 -5.60 7.01
CA LYS A 400 -23.44 -6.54 6.43
C LYS A 400 -22.67 -7.68 5.75
N ILE A 401 -23.29 -8.85 5.63
CA ILE A 401 -22.64 -9.98 4.93
C ILE A 401 -22.36 -9.57 3.47
N GLY A 402 -21.15 -9.79 3.01
CA GLY A 402 -20.70 -9.41 1.67
C GLY A 402 -20.06 -8.05 1.57
N CYS A 403 -20.14 -7.20 2.61
CA CYS A 403 -19.55 -5.85 2.53
C CYS A 403 -18.01 -5.92 2.54
N PRO A 404 -17.35 -4.99 1.82
CA PRO A 404 -15.88 -4.93 1.82
C PRO A 404 -15.37 -4.22 3.05
N ILE A 405 -14.28 -4.75 3.60
CA ILE A 405 -13.58 -4.16 4.74
C ILE A 405 -12.09 -4.12 4.49
N ILE A 406 -11.42 -3.20 5.15
CA ILE A 406 -9.97 -3.07 5.13
C ILE A 406 -9.40 -3.25 6.53
N LEU A 407 -8.34 -4.02 6.65
CA LEU A 407 -7.64 -4.26 7.92
C LEU A 407 -6.75 -3.06 8.26
N LEU A 408 -6.78 -2.63 9.52
CA LEU A 408 -6.07 -1.43 10.00
C LEU A 408 -4.80 -1.75 10.78
N ARG A 409 -4.53 -3.03 11.02
CA ARG A 409 -3.36 -3.50 11.80
C ARG A 409 -2.79 -4.78 11.20
N ASN A 410 -1.52 -5.00 11.45
CA ASN A 410 -0.87 -6.27 11.12
C ASN A 410 -1.26 -7.31 12.17
N ILE A 411 -2.04 -8.30 11.77
CA ILE A 411 -2.46 -9.43 12.63
C ILE A 411 -1.57 -10.64 12.34
N ASP A 412 -1.52 -11.03 11.08
CA ASP A 412 -0.73 -12.18 10.61
C ASP A 412 -0.24 -11.90 9.19
N PRO A 413 0.83 -11.12 9.04
CA PRO A 413 1.33 -10.77 7.71
C PRO A 413 1.76 -11.98 6.86
N SER A 414 2.18 -13.07 7.51
CA SER A 414 2.59 -14.27 6.78
C SER A 414 1.41 -14.94 6.06
N ASN A 415 0.21 -14.73 6.55
CA ASN A 415 -1.03 -15.25 5.98
C ASN A 415 -1.87 -14.17 5.28
N GLY A 416 -1.26 -13.04 4.96
CA GLY A 416 -1.92 -11.97 4.20
C GLY A 416 -2.72 -10.98 5.06
N LEU A 417 -2.70 -11.10 6.39
CA LEU A 417 -3.44 -10.22 7.30
C LEU A 417 -2.55 -9.06 7.77
N CYS A 418 -2.33 -8.11 6.90
CA CYS A 418 -1.55 -6.90 7.20
C CYS A 418 -2.41 -5.63 7.04
N ASN A 419 -1.92 -4.55 7.62
CA ASN A 419 -2.56 -3.23 7.48
C ASN A 419 -2.72 -2.91 5.99
N GLY A 420 -3.96 -2.65 5.58
CA GLY A 420 -4.31 -2.40 4.19
C GLY A 420 -4.88 -3.62 3.46
N SER A 421 -4.87 -4.82 4.06
CA SER A 421 -5.50 -5.98 3.42
C SER A 421 -7.00 -5.77 3.27
N ARG A 422 -7.52 -6.01 2.04
CA ARG A 422 -8.95 -5.93 1.75
C ARG A 422 -9.58 -7.31 1.91
N LEU A 423 -10.74 -7.33 2.56
CA LEU A 423 -11.48 -8.57 2.84
C LEU A 423 -12.98 -8.35 2.59
N ILE A 424 -13.70 -9.45 2.46
CA ILE A 424 -15.17 -9.48 2.36
C ILE A 424 -15.72 -10.16 3.60
N CYS A 425 -16.72 -9.56 4.24
CA CYS A 425 -17.39 -10.14 5.40
C CYS A 425 -18.21 -11.36 4.98
N ARG A 426 -18.01 -12.49 5.66
CA ARG A 426 -18.71 -13.75 5.36
C ARG A 426 -19.55 -14.26 6.53
N GLY A 427 -19.30 -13.81 7.76
CA GLY A 427 -20.07 -14.23 8.91
C GLY A 427 -19.77 -13.40 10.15
N PHE A 428 -20.73 -13.34 11.05
CA PHE A 428 -20.66 -12.50 12.24
C PHE A 428 -20.95 -13.32 13.51
N GLN A 429 -20.01 -13.28 14.46
CA GLN A 429 -20.19 -13.78 15.83
C GLN A 429 -19.91 -12.65 16.81
N GLN A 430 -20.16 -12.85 18.08
CA GLN A 430 -20.03 -11.80 19.09
C GLN A 430 -18.63 -11.19 19.14
N ASN A 431 -17.58 -12.02 19.09
CA ASN A 431 -16.20 -11.59 19.24
C ASN A 431 -15.29 -11.98 18.07
N VAL A 432 -15.87 -12.46 16.98
CA VAL A 432 -15.14 -12.90 15.79
C VAL A 432 -15.91 -12.49 14.54
N ILE A 433 -15.22 -11.96 13.57
CA ILE A 433 -15.74 -11.74 12.21
C ILE A 433 -15.08 -12.78 11.30
N ASP A 434 -15.89 -13.56 10.62
CA ASP A 434 -15.45 -14.47 9.57
C ASP A 434 -15.36 -13.65 8.27
N ALA A 435 -14.18 -13.60 7.66
CA ALA A 435 -13.94 -12.81 6.46
C ALA A 435 -13.10 -13.61 5.45
N GLU A 436 -13.15 -13.17 4.22
CA GLU A 436 -12.39 -13.77 3.12
C GLU A 436 -11.42 -12.73 2.56
N ILE A 437 -10.16 -13.10 2.36
CA ILE A 437 -9.17 -12.20 1.77
C ILE A 437 -9.55 -11.96 0.30
N ALA A 438 -9.73 -10.69 -0.05
CA ALA A 438 -10.25 -10.29 -1.35
C ALA A 438 -9.16 -10.16 -2.43
N VAL A 439 -7.92 -9.83 -2.02
CA VAL A 439 -6.86 -9.41 -2.95
C VAL A 439 -5.51 -9.97 -2.52
N GLY A 440 -4.68 -10.32 -3.48
CA GLY A 440 -3.28 -10.74 -3.24
C GLY A 440 -3.08 -12.24 -3.29
N GLN A 441 -1.91 -12.70 -2.84
CA GLN A 441 -1.50 -14.12 -2.90
C GLN A 441 -2.41 -15.05 -2.10
N HIS A 442 -3.15 -14.52 -1.13
CA HIS A 442 -4.02 -15.32 -0.25
C HIS A 442 -5.51 -15.14 -0.58
N THR A 443 -5.84 -14.62 -1.78
CA THR A 443 -7.22 -14.40 -2.23
C THR A 443 -8.05 -15.68 -2.08
N GLY A 444 -9.26 -15.54 -1.56
CA GLY A 444 -10.20 -16.64 -1.32
C GLY A 444 -10.02 -17.34 0.02
N LYS A 445 -8.93 -17.04 0.75
CA LYS A 445 -8.69 -17.69 2.05
C LYS A 445 -9.63 -17.10 3.10
N ARG A 446 -10.32 -17.99 3.83
CA ARG A 446 -11.18 -17.61 4.96
C ARG A 446 -10.33 -17.39 6.21
N VAL A 447 -10.61 -16.31 6.91
CA VAL A 447 -9.87 -15.88 8.10
C VAL A 447 -10.82 -15.41 9.19
N PHE A 448 -10.41 -15.56 10.43
CA PHE A 448 -11.18 -15.12 11.59
C PHE A 448 -10.50 -13.93 12.24
N LEU A 449 -11.21 -12.81 12.24
CA LEU A 449 -10.68 -11.54 12.77
C LEU A 449 -11.16 -11.38 14.22
N PRO A 450 -10.25 -11.31 15.20
CA PRO A 450 -10.63 -11.08 16.59
C PRO A 450 -10.69 -9.59 16.92
N ARG A 451 -11.33 -9.26 18.03
CA ARG A 451 -11.17 -7.93 18.65
C ARG A 451 -9.77 -7.83 19.25
N ILE A 452 -9.12 -6.71 19.05
CA ILE A 452 -7.80 -6.44 19.64
C ILE A 452 -7.84 -5.16 20.48
N PRO A 453 -7.06 -5.09 21.56
CA PRO A 453 -6.93 -3.84 22.29
C PRO A 453 -6.11 -2.83 21.51
N LEU A 454 -6.62 -1.62 21.37
CA LEU A 454 -6.01 -0.51 20.65
C LEU A 454 -5.86 0.66 21.59
N CYS A 455 -4.66 1.22 21.66
CA CYS A 455 -4.39 2.44 22.44
C CYS A 455 -4.04 3.58 21.48
N PRO A 456 -4.40 4.81 21.79
CA PRO A 456 -3.90 5.96 21.03
C PRO A 456 -2.38 6.03 21.11
N SER A 457 -1.76 6.70 20.17
CA SER A 457 -0.33 7.03 20.27
C SER A 457 -0.08 7.87 21.54
N GLU A 458 1.13 7.80 22.07
CA GLU A 458 1.51 8.46 23.34
C GLU A 458 1.25 9.97 23.39
N ASP A 459 1.00 10.58 22.22
CA ASP A 459 0.69 12.01 22.11
C ASP A 459 -0.80 12.34 22.33
N SER A 460 -1.61 11.41 22.80
CA SER A 460 -3.03 11.71 23.06
C SER A 460 -3.18 12.71 24.21
N MET A 461 -4.04 13.70 24.00
CA MET A 461 -4.26 14.80 24.94
C MET A 461 -5.18 14.42 26.11
N PHE A 462 -5.35 13.14 26.37
CA PHE A 462 -6.20 12.68 27.49
C PHE A 462 -5.37 12.54 28.77
N PRO A 463 -5.94 12.89 29.91
CA PRO A 463 -5.27 12.71 31.22
C PRO A 463 -5.28 11.25 31.69
N PHE A 464 -5.67 10.31 30.84
CA PHE A 464 -5.75 8.88 31.11
C PHE A 464 -5.36 8.10 29.87
N LYS A 465 -5.01 6.83 30.03
CA LYS A 465 -4.70 5.92 28.92
C LYS A 465 -6.00 5.24 28.45
N LEU A 466 -6.52 5.72 27.33
CA LEU A 466 -7.68 5.11 26.69
C LEU A 466 -7.27 3.78 26.04
N LYS A 467 -8.01 2.72 26.33
CA LYS A 467 -7.84 1.41 25.69
C LYS A 467 -9.18 1.01 25.09
N ARG A 468 -9.19 0.86 23.77
CA ARG A 468 -10.37 0.47 23.01
C ARG A 468 -10.20 -0.93 22.47
N LYS A 469 -11.06 -1.87 22.87
CA LYS A 469 -11.06 -3.23 22.35
C LYS A 469 -12.11 -3.32 21.24
N GLN A 470 -11.64 -3.40 20.00
CA GLN A 470 -12.51 -3.39 18.82
C GLN A 470 -11.88 -4.21 17.69
N PHE A 471 -12.66 -4.56 16.68
CA PHE A 471 -12.15 -5.16 15.46
C PHE A 471 -11.27 -4.13 14.73
N PRO A 472 -10.06 -4.49 14.32
CA PRO A 472 -9.16 -3.55 13.65
C PRO A 472 -9.49 -3.41 12.16
N ILE A 473 -10.72 -3.04 11.86
CA ILE A 473 -11.24 -2.96 10.49
C ILE A 473 -12.03 -1.66 10.27
N ARG A 474 -12.27 -1.37 9.02
CA ARG A 474 -13.14 -0.28 8.56
C ARG A 474 -13.81 -0.73 7.26
N LEU A 475 -14.99 -0.20 6.95
CA LEU A 475 -15.60 -0.39 5.63
C LEU A 475 -14.66 0.13 4.55
N SER A 476 -14.68 -0.49 3.37
CA SER A 476 -13.83 -0.09 2.25
C SER A 476 -14.56 -0.08 0.90
N PHE A 477 -15.76 0.45 0.87
CA PHE A 477 -16.34 0.96 -0.38
C PHE A 477 -15.60 2.24 -0.80
N SER A 478 -15.16 3.00 0.20
CA SER A 478 -14.33 4.18 0.02
C SER A 478 -13.14 4.12 0.97
N MET A 479 -12.00 4.65 0.53
CA MET A 479 -10.81 4.79 1.40
C MET A 479 -10.03 6.05 1.06
N THR A 480 -9.11 6.41 1.94
CA THR A 480 -8.22 7.55 1.65
C THR A 480 -7.17 7.15 0.61
N ILE A 481 -6.74 8.13 -0.17
CA ILE A 481 -5.69 7.97 -1.18
C ILE A 481 -4.45 7.28 -0.57
N ASN A 482 -4.04 7.71 0.63
CA ASN A 482 -2.85 7.15 1.28
C ASN A 482 -2.99 5.65 1.57
N LYS A 483 -4.21 5.19 1.87
CA LYS A 483 -4.46 3.76 2.12
C LYS A 483 -4.53 2.94 0.84
N ALA A 484 -4.93 3.57 -0.26
CA ALA A 484 -4.97 2.90 -1.56
C ALA A 484 -3.57 2.68 -2.14
N GLN A 485 -2.59 3.43 -1.67
CA GLN A 485 -1.22 3.35 -2.18
C GLN A 485 -0.61 1.96 -1.94
N GLY A 486 -0.03 1.40 -2.98
CA GLY A 486 0.55 0.06 -2.96
C GLY A 486 -0.44 -1.06 -3.19
N GLN A 487 -1.75 -0.76 -3.26
CA GLN A 487 -2.76 -1.77 -3.58
C GLN A 487 -2.85 -1.99 -5.08
N THR A 488 -3.08 -3.23 -5.46
CA THR A 488 -3.43 -3.61 -6.83
C THR A 488 -4.85 -4.15 -6.79
N ILE A 489 -5.73 -3.59 -7.61
CA ILE A 489 -7.07 -4.14 -7.75
C ILE A 489 -7.00 -5.22 -8.82
N PRO A 490 -7.33 -6.47 -8.48
CA PRO A 490 -7.37 -7.54 -9.47
C PRO A 490 -8.56 -7.33 -10.41
N ASN A 491 -8.51 -7.92 -11.55
CA ASN A 491 -9.62 -7.95 -12.54
C ASN A 491 -10.02 -6.57 -13.07
N VAL A 492 -9.03 -5.78 -13.45
CA VAL A 492 -9.27 -4.51 -14.15
C VAL A 492 -9.73 -4.74 -15.61
N GLU A 493 -10.14 -5.95 -15.94
CA GLU A 493 -10.72 -6.26 -17.26
C GLU A 493 -12.16 -5.75 -17.39
N ARG A 494 -12.74 -5.21 -16.32
CA ARG A 494 -14.12 -4.70 -16.34
C ARG A 494 -14.15 -3.32 -15.67
N GLU A 495 -14.85 -2.42 -16.28
CA GLU A 495 -15.04 -1.01 -15.97
C GLU A 495 -14.67 -0.61 -14.52
N MET A 496 -13.49 -0.01 -14.35
CA MET A 496 -13.10 0.54 -13.05
C MET A 496 -13.37 2.04 -13.05
N LEU A 497 -14.29 2.45 -12.20
CA LEU A 497 -14.52 3.85 -11.94
C LEU A 497 -13.78 4.25 -10.66
N MET A 498 -12.84 5.13 -10.81
CA MET A 498 -12.11 5.70 -9.68
C MET A 498 -12.49 7.16 -9.53
N VAL A 499 -12.87 7.55 -8.34
CA VAL A 499 -13.34 8.91 -8.08
C VAL A 499 -12.65 9.51 -6.88
N LEU A 500 -12.22 10.73 -7.07
CA LEU A 500 -11.67 11.57 -6.02
C LEU A 500 -12.74 12.55 -5.57
N VAL A 501 -13.08 12.49 -4.28
CA VAL A 501 -13.95 13.48 -3.66
C VAL A 501 -13.12 14.36 -2.75
N GLY A 502 -12.90 15.59 -3.18
CA GLY A 502 -12.27 16.63 -2.39
C GLY A 502 -13.29 17.72 -2.00
N HIS A 503 -12.92 18.65 -1.15
CA HIS A 503 -13.77 19.77 -0.74
C HIS A 503 -13.30 21.06 -1.41
N CYS A 504 -14.21 21.74 -2.11
CA CYS A 504 -13.96 23.08 -2.59
C CYS A 504 -14.62 24.08 -1.63
N HIS A 505 -13.84 24.91 -0.99
CA HIS A 505 -14.36 26.06 -0.25
C HIS A 505 -14.43 27.28 -1.17
N ARG A 506 -15.63 27.83 -1.38
CA ARG A 506 -15.77 29.15 -1.97
C ARG A 506 -15.10 30.16 -1.05
N GLY A 507 -14.01 30.73 -1.50
CA GLY A 507 -13.47 31.93 -0.87
C GLY A 507 -12.08 31.83 -0.27
N ARG A 508 -11.21 31.10 -0.83
CA ARG A 508 -9.73 31.16 -0.86
C ARG A 508 -9.21 29.79 -1.22
N SER A 509 -8.84 29.73 -2.45
CA SER A 509 -8.34 28.53 -3.08
C SER A 509 -6.82 28.47 -2.89
N ASP A 510 -6.39 27.77 -1.89
CA ASP A 510 -5.01 27.29 -1.86
C ASP A 510 -5.02 25.84 -2.33
N LEU A 511 -5.20 25.66 -3.63
CA LEU A 511 -4.93 24.38 -4.27
C LEU A 511 -3.44 24.33 -4.50
N HIS A 512 -2.74 23.70 -3.60
CA HIS A 512 -1.32 23.41 -3.82
C HIS A 512 -1.20 22.02 -4.44
N MET A 513 -1.06 22.00 -5.76
CA MET A 513 -0.48 20.83 -6.38
C MET A 513 0.99 20.84 -6.02
N VAL A 514 1.40 19.87 -5.25
CA VAL A 514 2.80 19.69 -4.98
C VAL A 514 3.35 18.72 -6.01
N ALA A 515 3.68 19.26 -7.16
CA ALA A 515 4.59 18.60 -8.07
C ALA A 515 6.00 18.91 -7.55
N SER A 516 6.70 17.90 -7.13
CA SER A 516 8.11 18.02 -6.77
C SER A 516 8.97 17.10 -7.60
#